data_6f4d986a36eef29b3bfe87e92acee063
#
_entry.id   6f4d986a36eef29b3bfe87e92acee063
#
_cell.length_a   1.000
_cell.length_b   1.000
_cell.length_c   1.000
_cell.angle_alpha   90.00
_cell.angle_beta   90.00
_cell.angle_gamma   90.00
#
_symmetry.space_group_name_H-M   'P 1'
#
loop_
_entity.id
_entity.type
_entity.pdbx_description
1 polymer ?
#
loop_
_entity_poly.entity_id
_entity_poly.type
_entity_poly.pdbx_seq_one_letter_code
_entity_poly.pdbx_strand_id
1 'polypeptide(L)'
;MKKLLVTALLIPIISFSQSKEGLHYFKSKDSLVGVKDKAGKIIVPAEFKVFSYLKDGDPVEGETILFDGSKEGEKTEKNAWGYVYDKNGKFLYQPFLYDNGADYFSEGLRRLVKNGKVGFADRNGKIVIEAEHDFAFPFNYGYAAFCDGCDWEKTNDEHRSIVGGKWGVMDVKGQTVQPLAKPNKEDVEINGKYYPNPFQYNEKEKNILQFFQKQKKKLSDLYYVNFYNKLSEKEKNLFFEIVERPKENFPYYQVNTYNDRKKDLDMLYRFKFLVSEDGKTFYAIEDFNEKKVPFEHWLQEEIKNAEDFQKEHPDNPNKFINK
;
A
#
# COMPACT_ATOMS: atom_id res chain seq x y z
N MET A 1 57.74 -30.04 35.73
CA MET A 1 57.02 -29.38 34.66
C MET A 1 55.50 -29.30 34.99
N LYS A 2 55.07 -28.16 35.51
CA LYS A 2 53.63 -27.94 35.85
C LYS A 2 52.87 -27.47 34.57
N LYS A 3 51.86 -28.25 34.15
CA LYS A 3 50.96 -27.86 33.04
C LYS A 3 49.90 -26.93 33.62
N LEU A 4 49.88 -25.70 33.13
CA LEU A 4 48.82 -24.72 33.41
C LEU A 4 47.61 -25.04 32.49
N LEU A 5 46.49 -25.41 33.08
CA LEU A 5 45.21 -25.59 32.38
C LEU A 5 44.53 -24.22 32.34
N VAL A 6 44.44 -23.60 31.14
CA VAL A 6 43.67 -22.38 30.94
C VAL A 6 42.25 -22.80 30.55
N THR A 7 41.31 -22.66 31.47
CA THR A 7 39.89 -22.88 31.26
C THR A 7 39.32 -21.58 30.67
N ALA A 8 39.04 -21.57 29.36
CA ALA A 8 38.32 -20.46 28.71
C ALA A 8 36.85 -20.52 29.11
N LEU A 9 36.39 -19.54 29.90
CA LEU A 9 34.98 -19.32 30.18
C LEU A 9 34.31 -18.73 28.93
N LEU A 10 33.55 -19.55 28.17
CA LEU A 10 32.62 -19.09 27.15
C LEU A 10 31.40 -18.46 27.83
N ILE A 11 31.35 -17.13 27.90
CA ILE A 11 30.16 -16.39 28.30
C ILE A 11 29.23 -16.38 27.09
N PRO A 12 28.04 -16.99 27.15
CA PRO A 12 27.08 -16.87 26.08
C PRO A 12 26.63 -15.42 26.00
N ILE A 13 26.92 -14.75 24.90
CA ILE A 13 26.29 -13.46 24.54
C ILE A 13 24.84 -13.79 24.22
N ILE A 14 23.96 -13.67 25.22
CA ILE A 14 22.53 -13.68 25.01
C ILE A 14 22.18 -12.35 24.32
N SER A 15 22.13 -12.37 23.00
CA SER A 15 21.52 -11.29 22.23
C SER A 15 20.04 -11.33 22.57
N PHE A 16 19.60 -10.48 23.49
CA PHE A 16 18.20 -10.15 23.62
C PHE A 16 17.78 -9.42 22.35
N SER A 17 17.23 -10.15 21.40
CA SER A 17 16.34 -9.57 20.42
C SER A 17 15.14 -9.02 21.18
N GLN A 18 15.20 -7.75 21.60
CA GLN A 18 14.02 -7.06 22.11
C GLN A 18 12.99 -7.07 20.97
N SER A 19 11.90 -7.81 21.16
CA SER A 19 10.75 -7.71 20.29
C SER A 19 10.31 -6.24 20.26
N LYS A 20 10.37 -5.63 19.07
CA LYS A 20 9.97 -4.23 18.85
C LYS A 20 8.44 -4.07 18.88
N GLU A 21 7.73 -5.03 19.45
CA GLU A 21 6.30 -5.00 19.67
C GLU A 21 5.95 -4.04 20.79
N GLY A 22 5.09 -3.07 20.48
CA GLY A 22 4.47 -2.17 21.44
C GLY A 22 5.03 -0.76 21.49
N LEU A 23 5.47 -0.24 20.34
CA LEU A 23 5.66 1.19 20.18
C LEU A 23 4.29 1.90 20.12
N HIS A 24 4.22 3.09 20.71
CA HIS A 24 3.01 3.90 20.68
C HIS A 24 3.35 5.38 20.56
N TYR A 25 2.45 6.10 19.93
CA TYR A 25 2.53 7.55 19.85
C TYR A 25 2.26 8.19 21.21
N PHE A 26 2.91 9.29 21.48
CA PHE A 26 2.61 10.10 22.66
C PHE A 26 2.59 11.58 22.30
N LYS A 27 1.82 12.37 23.06
CA LYS A 27 1.74 13.81 22.88
C LYS A 27 2.48 14.52 24.02
N SER A 28 3.29 15.53 23.67
CA SER A 28 3.90 16.45 24.63
C SER A 28 2.85 17.42 25.18
N LYS A 29 3.26 18.25 26.17
CA LYS A 29 2.41 19.35 26.70
C LYS A 29 2.06 20.37 25.61
N ASP A 30 2.92 20.54 24.61
CA ASP A 30 2.73 21.46 23.48
C ASP A 30 1.99 20.79 22.30
N SER A 31 1.36 19.64 22.55
CA SER A 31 0.62 18.85 21.55
C SER A 31 1.46 18.31 20.38
N LEU A 32 2.79 18.33 20.51
CA LEU A 32 3.67 17.68 19.55
C LEU A 32 3.66 16.17 19.78
N VAL A 33 3.80 15.40 18.71
CA VAL A 33 3.75 13.94 18.72
C VAL A 33 5.16 13.36 18.60
N GLY A 34 5.43 12.35 19.37
CA GLY A 34 6.60 11.47 19.30
C GLY A 34 6.22 10.03 19.45
N VAL A 35 7.21 9.13 19.51
CA VAL A 35 7.01 7.69 19.72
C VAL A 35 7.89 7.20 20.87
N LYS A 36 7.30 6.37 21.74
CA LYS A 36 7.98 5.69 22.87
C LYS A 36 7.63 4.20 22.90
N ASP A 37 8.44 3.42 23.59
CA ASP A 37 8.15 2.01 23.88
C ASP A 37 7.27 1.86 25.12
N LYS A 38 6.87 0.63 25.44
CA LYS A 38 6.06 0.30 26.64
C LYS A 38 6.75 0.63 27.95
N ALA A 39 8.09 0.69 27.98
CA ALA A 39 8.85 1.06 29.15
C ALA A 39 8.98 2.59 29.34
N GLY A 40 8.47 3.36 28.39
CA GLY A 40 8.52 4.82 28.40
C GLY A 40 9.79 5.42 27.78
N LYS A 41 10.67 4.58 27.18
CA LYS A 41 11.84 5.06 26.46
C LYS A 41 11.42 5.75 25.17
N ILE A 42 11.87 6.98 24.99
CA ILE A 42 11.60 7.75 23.76
C ILE A 42 12.40 7.15 22.62
N ILE A 43 11.70 6.79 21.53
CA ILE A 43 12.26 6.27 20.29
C ILE A 43 12.39 7.39 19.27
N VAL A 44 11.33 8.22 19.12
CA VAL A 44 11.37 9.44 18.33
C VAL A 44 10.85 10.58 19.19
N PRO A 45 11.60 11.68 19.34
CA PRO A 45 11.19 12.83 20.14
C PRO A 45 9.86 13.43 19.67
N ALA A 46 9.14 14.13 20.56
CA ALA A 46 7.89 14.79 20.25
C ALA A 46 8.17 16.13 19.54
N GLU A 47 8.30 16.07 18.21
CA GLU A 47 8.65 17.21 17.35
C GLU A 47 7.65 17.38 16.19
N PHE A 48 6.59 16.53 16.11
CA PHE A 48 5.71 16.49 14.94
C PHE A 48 4.32 17.06 15.26
N LYS A 49 3.82 17.91 14.34
CA LYS A 49 2.42 18.36 14.26
C LYS A 49 1.72 17.44 13.26
N VAL A 50 0.91 16.51 13.75
CA VAL A 50 0.19 15.53 12.94
C VAL A 50 -1.30 15.81 12.93
N PHE A 51 -2.04 15.14 12.03
CA PHE A 51 -3.49 15.27 12.00
C PHE A 51 -4.15 14.85 13.32
N SER A 52 -5.29 15.47 13.63
CA SER A 52 -5.98 15.34 14.92
C SER A 52 -6.57 13.96 15.21
N TYR A 53 -6.67 13.07 14.21
CA TYR A 53 -7.18 11.71 14.39
C TYR A 53 -6.24 10.81 15.22
N LEU A 54 -4.93 11.13 15.29
CA LEU A 54 -3.97 10.39 16.10
C LEU A 54 -4.12 10.78 17.58
N LYS A 55 -4.36 9.77 18.43
CA LYS A 55 -4.54 9.96 19.88
C LYS A 55 -3.27 9.63 20.65
N ASP A 56 -3.15 10.19 21.85
CA ASP A 56 -2.10 9.79 22.81
C ASP A 56 -2.29 8.32 23.21
N GLY A 57 -1.23 7.52 23.06
CA GLY A 57 -1.27 6.08 23.34
C GLY A 57 -1.65 5.19 22.16
N ASP A 58 -2.00 5.74 21.00
CA ASP A 58 -2.28 4.93 19.81
C ASP A 58 -1.05 4.07 19.45
N PRO A 59 -1.25 2.79 19.12
CA PRO A 59 -0.15 1.92 18.73
C PRO A 59 0.46 2.34 17.38
N VAL A 60 1.76 2.14 17.24
CA VAL A 60 2.42 2.21 15.94
C VAL A 60 2.09 0.94 15.18
N GLU A 61 1.21 1.06 14.21
CA GLU A 61 0.85 -0.02 13.30
C GLU A 61 1.87 -0.12 12.15
N GLY A 62 1.96 -1.29 11.52
CA GLY A 62 2.89 -1.52 10.41
C GLY A 62 4.36 -1.63 10.81
N GLU A 63 5.25 -1.59 9.83
CA GLU A 63 6.69 -1.86 9.99
C GLU A 63 7.54 -0.59 10.15
N THR A 64 6.95 0.57 9.86
CA THR A 64 7.58 1.88 9.99
C THR A 64 6.73 2.81 10.83
N ILE A 65 7.33 3.87 11.37
CA ILE A 65 6.64 4.94 12.08
C ILE A 65 6.35 6.05 11.08
N LEU A 66 5.08 6.41 10.91
CA LEU A 66 4.65 7.52 10.04
C LEU A 66 4.15 8.69 10.89
N PHE A 67 4.74 9.85 10.70
CA PHE A 67 4.19 11.13 11.16
C PHE A 67 3.58 11.84 9.96
N ASP A 68 2.26 11.73 9.84
CA ASP A 68 1.49 12.38 8.76
C ASP A 68 1.24 13.85 9.14
N GLY A 69 2.22 14.68 8.85
CA GLY A 69 2.22 16.07 9.25
C GLY A 69 3.55 16.78 9.05
N SER A 70 3.75 17.91 9.74
CA SER A 70 4.96 18.71 9.69
C SER A 70 5.86 18.47 10.90
N LYS A 71 7.16 18.69 10.76
CA LYS A 71 8.12 18.71 11.87
C LYS A 71 8.41 20.16 12.28
N GLU A 72 8.47 20.41 13.58
CA GLU A 72 8.71 21.74 14.09
C GLU A 72 10.11 22.24 13.71
N GLY A 73 10.18 23.47 13.17
CA GLY A 73 11.45 24.08 12.75
C GLY A 73 12.05 23.53 11.42
N GLU A 74 11.43 22.55 10.79
CA GLU A 74 11.87 22.03 9.48
C GLU A 74 10.86 22.37 8.38
N LYS A 75 11.39 22.54 7.14
CA LYS A 75 10.58 22.56 5.92
C LYS A 75 10.60 21.18 5.28
N THR A 76 9.44 20.70 4.91
CA THR A 76 9.35 19.51 4.04
C THR A 76 9.94 19.80 2.67
N GLU A 77 10.45 18.80 2.00
CA GLU A 77 10.86 18.92 0.60
C GLU A 77 9.66 19.30 -0.29
N LYS A 78 9.94 19.92 -1.44
CA LYS A 78 8.90 20.23 -2.43
C LYS A 78 8.19 18.91 -2.82
N ASN A 79 6.87 18.90 -2.80
CA ASN A 79 6.01 17.75 -3.09
C ASN A 79 6.10 16.59 -2.06
N ALA A 80 6.71 16.82 -0.90
CA ALA A 80 6.71 15.85 0.20
C ALA A 80 5.74 16.25 1.30
N TRP A 81 5.24 15.25 2.05
CA TRP A 81 4.45 15.46 3.25
C TRP A 81 4.66 14.33 4.26
N GLY A 82 4.94 14.70 5.50
CA GLY A 82 5.18 13.73 6.56
C GLY A 82 6.61 13.21 6.62
N TYR A 83 6.83 12.30 7.57
CA TYR A 83 8.15 11.76 7.89
C TYR A 83 8.02 10.29 8.25
N VAL A 84 8.88 9.45 7.68
CA VAL A 84 8.93 8.01 7.96
C VAL A 84 10.22 7.67 8.69
N TYR A 85 10.09 6.93 9.79
CA TYR A 85 11.17 6.42 10.59
C TYR A 85 11.11 4.89 10.71
N ASP A 86 12.25 4.26 10.91
CA ASP A 86 12.26 2.86 11.33
C ASP A 86 11.86 2.74 12.82
N LYS A 87 11.62 1.52 13.29
CA LYS A 87 11.26 1.23 14.70
C LYS A 87 12.41 1.47 15.70
N ASN A 88 13.60 1.86 15.24
CA ASN A 88 14.71 2.30 16.10
C ASN A 88 14.78 3.83 16.22
N GLY A 89 13.92 4.56 15.51
CA GLY A 89 13.91 6.04 15.47
C GLY A 89 14.89 6.63 14.46
N LYS A 90 15.37 5.85 13.49
CA LYS A 90 16.17 6.37 12.38
C LYS A 90 15.25 6.89 11.30
N PHE A 91 15.43 8.16 10.88
CA PHE A 91 14.75 8.73 9.73
C PHE A 91 15.07 7.95 8.45
N LEU A 92 14.04 7.68 7.64
CA LEU A 92 14.16 6.95 6.38
C LEU A 92 13.91 7.84 5.18
N TYR A 93 12.75 8.47 5.10
CA TYR A 93 12.37 9.33 3.97
C TYR A 93 11.14 10.20 4.29
N GLN A 94 10.87 11.16 3.42
CA GLN A 94 9.60 11.89 3.38
C GLN A 94 8.71 11.27 2.28
N PRO A 95 7.45 10.90 2.60
CA PRO A 95 6.48 10.45 1.60
C PRO A 95 6.17 11.55 0.59
N PHE A 96 5.76 11.17 -0.61
CA PHE A 96 5.18 12.09 -1.57
C PHE A 96 3.89 12.68 -0.99
N LEU A 97 3.59 13.94 -1.29
CA LEU A 97 2.31 14.57 -0.95
C LEU A 97 1.22 14.06 -1.89
N TYR A 98 0.23 13.37 -1.36
CA TYR A 98 -0.95 12.94 -2.09
C TYR A 98 -2.21 13.52 -1.44
N ASP A 99 -3.03 14.20 -2.25
CA ASP A 99 -4.18 14.96 -1.75
C ASP A 99 -3.74 15.92 -0.62
N ASN A 100 -4.12 15.70 0.61
CA ASN A 100 -3.79 16.53 1.76
C ASN A 100 -2.95 15.80 2.81
N GLY A 101 -2.27 14.71 2.46
CA GLY A 101 -1.52 13.89 3.40
C GLY A 101 -0.35 13.14 2.79
N ALA A 102 0.24 12.26 3.59
CA ALA A 102 1.29 11.35 3.13
C ALA A 102 0.74 10.32 2.15
N ASP A 103 1.47 10.05 1.09
CA ASP A 103 1.12 9.01 0.11
C ASP A 103 0.92 7.64 0.77
N TYR A 104 0.05 6.83 0.20
CA TYR A 104 -0.28 5.49 0.69
C TYR A 104 0.50 4.41 -0.07
N PHE A 105 0.48 3.18 0.46
CA PHE A 105 1.04 2.03 -0.24
C PHE A 105 0.11 1.59 -1.38
N SER A 106 0.66 1.54 -2.58
CA SER A 106 0.04 0.90 -3.72
C SER A 106 0.90 -0.26 -4.19
N GLU A 107 0.34 -1.47 -4.19
CA GLU A 107 1.04 -2.71 -4.55
C GLU A 107 2.33 -2.94 -3.76
N GLY A 108 2.30 -2.60 -2.45
CA GLY A 108 3.41 -2.76 -1.52
C GLY A 108 4.51 -1.70 -1.62
N LEU A 109 4.34 -0.69 -2.48
CA LEU A 109 5.28 0.41 -2.68
C LEU A 109 4.62 1.77 -2.39
N ARG A 110 5.34 2.67 -1.74
CA ARG A 110 4.95 4.06 -1.46
C ARG A 110 5.92 5.00 -2.13
N ARG A 111 5.41 6.04 -2.80
CA ARG A 111 6.27 7.09 -3.34
C ARG A 111 6.94 7.87 -2.21
N LEU A 112 8.19 8.19 -2.42
CA LEU A 112 9.00 9.05 -1.57
C LEU A 112 9.58 10.22 -2.36
N VAL A 113 9.98 11.26 -1.65
CA VAL A 113 10.69 12.41 -2.22
C VAL A 113 12.07 12.52 -1.61
N LYS A 114 13.07 12.77 -2.44
CA LYS A 114 14.45 13.07 -2.05
C LYS A 114 15.06 14.01 -3.08
N ASN A 115 15.57 15.16 -2.63
CA ASN A 115 16.12 16.21 -3.50
C ASN A 115 15.13 16.65 -4.60
N GLY A 116 13.83 16.71 -4.27
CA GLY A 116 12.77 17.09 -5.22
C GLY A 116 12.45 16.05 -6.28
N LYS A 117 13.05 14.88 -6.23
CA LYS A 117 12.77 13.74 -7.12
C LYS A 117 11.95 12.67 -6.42
N VAL A 118 11.22 11.88 -7.20
CA VAL A 118 10.34 10.81 -6.74
C VAL A 118 11.00 9.45 -6.93
N GLY A 119 10.95 8.64 -5.89
CA GLY A 119 11.33 7.24 -5.87
C GLY A 119 10.29 6.41 -5.12
N PHE A 120 10.61 5.17 -4.76
CA PHE A 120 9.68 4.29 -4.06
C PHE A 120 10.36 3.49 -2.95
N ALA A 121 9.68 3.36 -1.83
CA ALA A 121 10.06 2.50 -0.72
C ALA A 121 9.02 1.42 -0.45
N ASP A 122 9.47 0.27 0.06
CA ASP A 122 8.60 -0.81 0.50
C ASP A 122 8.06 -0.57 1.93
N ARG A 123 7.22 -1.49 2.43
CA ARG A 123 6.60 -1.41 3.77
C ARG A 123 7.61 -1.40 4.92
N ASN A 124 8.81 -1.98 4.72
CA ASN A 124 9.89 -1.94 5.70
C ASN A 124 10.69 -0.63 5.67
N GLY A 125 10.32 0.30 4.78
CA GLY A 125 11.01 1.57 4.58
C GLY A 125 12.29 1.47 3.76
N LYS A 126 12.55 0.30 3.13
CA LYS A 126 13.67 0.11 2.22
C LYS A 126 13.36 0.80 0.89
N ILE A 127 14.27 1.65 0.43
CA ILE A 127 14.20 2.23 -0.93
C ILE A 127 14.39 1.10 -1.94
N VAL A 128 13.38 0.89 -2.79
CA VAL A 128 13.36 -0.12 -3.86
C VAL A 128 13.71 0.54 -5.19
N ILE A 129 13.23 1.76 -5.40
CA ILE A 129 13.51 2.58 -6.60
C ILE A 129 14.02 3.92 -6.11
N GLU A 130 15.25 4.27 -6.51
CA GLU A 130 15.87 5.54 -6.13
C GLU A 130 15.07 6.73 -6.66
N ALA A 131 15.15 7.85 -5.94
CA ALA A 131 14.45 9.08 -6.29
C ALA A 131 15.17 9.81 -7.42
N GLU A 132 14.85 9.48 -8.66
CA GLU A 132 15.52 9.99 -9.86
C GLU A 132 14.55 10.71 -10.80
N HIS A 133 13.23 10.45 -10.69
CA HIS A 133 12.21 11.00 -11.59
C HIS A 133 11.61 12.31 -11.08
N ASP A 134 11.24 13.23 -11.97
CA ASP A 134 10.55 14.47 -11.56
C ASP A 134 9.13 14.19 -11.07
N PHE A 135 8.50 13.16 -11.62
CA PHE A 135 7.19 12.67 -11.17
C PHE A 135 7.02 11.20 -11.51
N ALA A 136 6.27 10.49 -10.67
CA ALA A 136 5.79 9.14 -10.94
C ALA A 136 4.38 8.96 -10.36
N PHE A 137 3.53 8.21 -11.06
CA PHE A 137 2.26 7.74 -10.53
C PHE A 137 2.47 6.60 -9.54
N PRO A 138 1.53 6.33 -8.60
CA PRO A 138 1.54 5.10 -7.81
C PRO A 138 1.54 3.87 -8.73
N PHE A 139 2.08 2.77 -8.24
CA PHE A 139 1.97 1.49 -8.95
C PHE A 139 0.51 1.08 -9.08
N ASN A 140 0.12 0.64 -10.26
CA ASN A 140 -1.20 0.09 -10.55
C ASN A 140 -1.05 -0.99 -11.62
N TYR A 141 -1.54 -2.19 -11.35
CA TYR A 141 -1.42 -3.36 -12.19
C TYR A 141 0.05 -3.67 -12.58
N GLY A 142 0.95 -3.63 -11.59
CA GLY A 142 2.39 -3.93 -11.75
C GLY A 142 3.22 -2.87 -12.44
N TYR A 143 2.66 -1.72 -12.81
CA TYR A 143 3.37 -0.66 -13.53
C TYR A 143 3.17 0.72 -12.90
N ALA A 144 4.16 1.59 -13.05
CA ALA A 144 4.06 3.01 -12.77
C ALA A 144 4.48 3.82 -14.00
N ALA A 145 3.67 4.80 -14.40
CA ALA A 145 4.13 5.81 -15.35
C ALA A 145 4.99 6.84 -14.60
N PHE A 146 6.08 7.26 -15.21
CA PHE A 146 6.99 8.27 -14.68
C PHE A 146 7.31 9.34 -15.72
N CYS A 147 7.83 10.46 -15.28
CA CYS A 147 8.19 11.57 -16.13
C CYS A 147 9.53 12.18 -15.71
N ASP A 148 10.36 12.51 -16.71
CA ASP A 148 11.60 13.26 -16.56
C ASP A 148 11.54 14.56 -17.38
N GLY A 149 11.96 15.67 -16.76
CA GLY A 149 11.88 17.01 -17.37
C GLY A 149 10.45 17.58 -17.39
N CYS A 150 9.52 17.05 -16.60
CA CYS A 150 8.21 17.63 -16.44
C CYS A 150 8.14 18.58 -15.23
N ASP A 151 7.10 19.41 -15.19
CA ASP A 151 6.85 20.32 -14.08
C ASP A 151 5.36 20.39 -13.76
N TRP A 152 5.06 20.99 -12.62
CA TRP A 152 3.70 21.25 -12.16
C TRP A 152 3.19 22.56 -12.71
N GLU A 153 2.10 22.49 -13.46
CA GLU A 153 1.36 23.67 -13.92
C GLU A 153 0.06 23.82 -13.13
N LYS A 154 -0.22 25.05 -12.71
CA LYS A 154 -1.47 25.38 -12.05
C LYS A 154 -2.58 25.48 -13.10
N THR A 155 -3.55 24.58 -13.07
CA THR A 155 -4.66 24.54 -14.04
C THR A 155 -5.84 25.39 -13.60
N ASN A 156 -6.05 25.55 -12.29
CA ASN A 156 -7.05 26.44 -11.67
C ASN A 156 -6.62 26.74 -10.22
N ASP A 157 -7.49 27.33 -9.41
CA ASP A 157 -7.14 27.73 -8.06
C ASP A 157 -6.85 26.56 -7.12
N GLU A 158 -7.38 25.36 -7.39
CA GLU A 158 -7.29 24.19 -6.50
C GLU A 158 -6.46 23.05 -7.10
N HIS A 159 -6.33 22.97 -8.43
CA HIS A 159 -5.71 21.83 -9.09
C HIS A 159 -4.42 22.19 -9.81
N ARG A 160 -3.50 21.21 -9.83
CA ARG A 160 -2.25 21.25 -10.60
C ARG A 160 -2.19 20.04 -11.49
N SER A 161 -1.62 20.20 -12.68
CA SER A 161 -1.36 19.11 -13.63
C SER A 161 0.15 18.99 -13.85
N ILE A 162 0.58 17.77 -14.15
CA ILE A 162 1.95 17.53 -14.63
C ILE A 162 1.97 17.78 -16.13
N VAL A 163 2.87 18.65 -16.57
CA VAL A 163 3.00 19.04 -17.98
C VAL A 163 4.43 18.85 -18.49
N GLY A 164 4.54 18.66 -19.80
CA GLY A 164 5.83 18.50 -20.48
C GLY A 164 6.53 17.19 -20.17
N GLY A 165 7.85 17.22 -20.32
CA GLY A 165 8.76 16.13 -20.03
C GLY A 165 8.69 14.92 -20.96
N LYS A 166 9.49 13.91 -20.65
CA LYS A 166 9.51 12.62 -21.32
C LYS A 166 8.86 11.57 -20.41
N TRP A 167 7.79 10.97 -20.89
CA TRP A 167 7.06 9.97 -20.17
C TRP A 167 7.53 8.56 -20.50
N GLY A 168 7.68 7.74 -19.48
CA GLY A 168 8.01 6.33 -19.56
C GLY A 168 7.10 5.50 -18.64
N VAL A 169 7.25 4.19 -18.75
CA VAL A 169 6.60 3.21 -17.86
C VAL A 169 7.68 2.34 -17.25
N MET A 170 7.60 2.09 -15.94
CA MET A 170 8.50 1.21 -15.21
C MET A 170 7.76 0.07 -14.53
N ASP A 171 8.46 -1.05 -14.35
CA ASP A 171 8.02 -2.17 -13.53
C ASP A 171 8.32 -1.94 -12.04
N VAL A 172 7.89 -2.87 -11.17
CA VAL A 172 8.08 -2.80 -9.70
C VAL A 172 9.55 -2.85 -9.26
N LYS A 173 10.51 -3.06 -10.18
CA LYS A 173 11.96 -2.99 -9.93
C LYS A 173 12.55 -1.67 -10.40
N GLY A 174 11.74 -0.74 -10.94
CA GLY A 174 12.20 0.50 -11.52
C GLY A 174 12.79 0.37 -12.92
N GLN A 175 12.64 -0.78 -13.58
CA GLN A 175 13.15 -0.98 -14.94
C GLN A 175 12.17 -0.40 -15.96
N THR A 176 12.66 0.47 -16.84
CA THR A 176 11.85 1.01 -17.93
C THR A 176 11.42 -0.11 -18.87
N VAL A 177 10.11 -0.18 -19.13
CA VAL A 177 9.49 -1.19 -19.99
C VAL A 177 9.07 -0.53 -21.30
N GLN A 178 9.43 -1.15 -22.44
CA GLN A 178 9.02 -0.68 -23.75
C GLN A 178 7.65 -1.24 -24.15
N PRO A 179 6.80 -0.45 -24.84
CA PRO A 179 5.53 -0.94 -25.32
C PRO A 179 5.69 -2.03 -26.39
N LEU A 180 4.75 -2.96 -26.43
CA LEU A 180 4.70 -4.06 -27.38
C LEU A 180 4.28 -3.56 -28.78
N ALA A 181 4.94 -4.06 -29.80
CA ALA A 181 4.56 -3.79 -31.21
C ALA A 181 3.25 -4.50 -31.61
N LYS A 182 2.97 -5.67 -30.98
CA LYS A 182 1.76 -6.48 -31.21
C LYS A 182 1.25 -6.96 -29.85
N PRO A 183 0.10 -6.43 -29.39
CA PRO A 183 -0.47 -6.84 -28.11
C PRO A 183 -1.18 -8.19 -28.19
N ASN A 184 -1.19 -8.90 -27.04
CA ASN A 184 -2.03 -10.03 -26.76
C ASN A 184 -3.24 -9.61 -25.90
N LYS A 185 -4.24 -10.48 -25.80
CA LYS A 185 -5.45 -10.24 -25.00
C LYS A 185 -5.15 -9.98 -23.51
N GLU A 186 -4.08 -10.58 -22.98
CA GLU A 186 -3.73 -10.51 -21.57
C GLU A 186 -2.81 -9.33 -21.23
N ASP A 187 -2.36 -8.56 -22.23
CA ASP A 187 -1.46 -7.44 -22.03
C ASP A 187 -2.17 -6.23 -21.40
N VAL A 188 -1.39 -5.39 -20.72
CA VAL A 188 -1.87 -4.19 -20.02
C VAL A 188 -1.85 -3.00 -20.96
N GLU A 189 -2.95 -2.26 -21.04
CA GLU A 189 -3.01 -1.00 -21.75
C GLU A 189 -2.69 0.18 -20.82
N ILE A 190 -1.72 1.02 -21.20
CA ILE A 190 -1.36 2.26 -20.51
C ILE A 190 -1.27 3.38 -21.54
N ASN A 191 -2.15 4.38 -21.43
CA ASN A 191 -2.20 5.53 -22.34
C ASN A 191 -2.20 5.12 -23.84
N GLY A 192 -3.01 4.11 -24.19
CA GLY A 192 -3.16 3.63 -25.57
C GLY A 192 -1.98 2.77 -26.08
N LYS A 193 -1.03 2.43 -25.25
CA LYS A 193 0.08 1.51 -25.55
C LYS A 193 -0.04 0.23 -24.72
N TYR A 194 0.44 -0.88 -25.26
CA TYR A 194 0.35 -2.18 -24.60
C TYR A 194 1.68 -2.61 -24.04
N TYR A 195 1.64 -3.22 -22.85
CA TYR A 195 2.81 -3.71 -22.12
C TYR A 195 2.57 -5.15 -21.70
N PRO A 196 3.61 -5.98 -21.55
CA PRO A 196 3.47 -7.37 -21.13
C PRO A 196 2.66 -7.49 -19.84
N ASN A 197 1.89 -8.57 -19.68
CA ASN A 197 1.28 -8.87 -18.38
C ASN A 197 2.40 -9.08 -17.33
N PRO A 198 2.46 -8.28 -16.25
CA PRO A 198 3.56 -8.36 -15.28
C PRO A 198 3.41 -9.54 -14.31
N PHE A 199 2.24 -10.19 -14.27
CA PHE A 199 1.93 -11.20 -13.28
C PHE A 199 2.21 -12.61 -13.79
N GLN A 200 3.07 -13.32 -13.06
CA GLN A 200 3.37 -14.74 -13.27
C GLN A 200 3.25 -15.46 -11.93
N TYR A 201 2.65 -16.65 -11.94
CA TYR A 201 2.26 -17.38 -10.74
C TYR A 201 2.79 -18.80 -10.71
N ASN A 202 3.32 -19.20 -9.55
CA ASN A 202 3.59 -20.60 -9.25
C ASN A 202 2.28 -21.34 -8.86
N GLU A 203 2.35 -22.65 -8.64
CA GLU A 203 1.16 -23.48 -8.35
C GLU A 203 0.45 -23.06 -7.04
N LYS A 204 1.20 -22.66 -6.01
CA LYS A 204 0.60 -22.18 -4.76
C LYS A 204 -0.18 -20.89 -4.98
N GLU A 205 0.39 -19.95 -5.72
CA GLU A 205 -0.23 -18.66 -6.06
C GLU A 205 -1.47 -18.85 -6.95
N LYS A 206 -1.41 -19.79 -7.90
CA LYS A 206 -2.60 -20.17 -8.70
C LYS A 206 -3.73 -20.72 -7.83
N ASN A 207 -3.41 -21.54 -6.81
CA ASN A 207 -4.41 -22.04 -5.87
C ASN A 207 -5.05 -20.91 -5.04
N ILE A 208 -4.26 -19.91 -4.60
CA ILE A 208 -4.76 -18.70 -3.94
C ILE A 208 -5.73 -17.97 -4.86
N LEU A 209 -5.32 -17.69 -6.10
CA LEU A 209 -6.19 -16.99 -7.06
C LEU A 209 -7.44 -17.79 -7.41
N GLN A 210 -7.35 -19.13 -7.44
CA GLN A 210 -8.51 -19.99 -7.69
C GLN A 210 -9.59 -19.84 -6.60
N PHE A 211 -9.20 -19.58 -5.34
CA PHE A 211 -10.17 -19.29 -4.28
C PHE A 211 -11.00 -18.05 -4.64
N PHE A 212 -10.36 -16.93 -5.03
CA PHE A 212 -11.06 -15.72 -5.42
C PHE A 212 -11.86 -15.89 -6.72
N GLN A 213 -11.35 -16.66 -7.68
CA GLN A 213 -12.10 -16.97 -8.91
C GLN A 213 -13.43 -17.71 -8.62
N LYS A 214 -13.48 -18.57 -7.61
CA LYS A 214 -14.72 -19.22 -7.18
C LYS A 214 -15.69 -18.21 -6.54
N GLN A 215 -15.20 -17.15 -5.91
CA GLN A 215 -16.00 -16.09 -5.31
C GLN A 215 -16.34 -14.96 -6.28
N LYS A 216 -15.76 -14.96 -7.49
CA LYS A 216 -15.78 -13.84 -8.44
C LYS A 216 -17.17 -13.26 -8.68
N LYS A 217 -18.16 -14.11 -8.97
CA LYS A 217 -19.54 -13.66 -9.24
C LYS A 217 -20.14 -12.96 -8.02
N LYS A 218 -19.98 -13.56 -6.84
CA LYS A 218 -20.47 -12.97 -5.59
C LYS A 218 -19.80 -11.64 -5.28
N LEU A 219 -18.47 -11.57 -5.37
CA LEU A 219 -17.72 -10.34 -5.13
C LEU A 219 -18.08 -9.24 -6.14
N SER A 220 -18.28 -9.61 -7.40
CA SER A 220 -18.73 -8.69 -8.44
C SER A 220 -20.12 -8.10 -8.11
N ASP A 221 -21.09 -8.94 -7.78
CA ASP A 221 -22.43 -8.47 -7.47
C ASP A 221 -22.44 -7.59 -6.20
N LEU A 222 -21.65 -7.91 -5.18
CA LEU A 222 -21.48 -7.08 -3.98
C LEU A 222 -20.86 -5.72 -4.29
N TYR A 223 -19.82 -5.69 -5.11
CA TYR A 223 -19.16 -4.44 -5.47
C TYR A 223 -20.07 -3.49 -6.24
N TYR A 224 -20.80 -4.04 -7.22
CA TYR A 224 -21.61 -3.21 -8.14
C TYR A 224 -23.04 -3.00 -7.67
N VAL A 225 -23.47 -3.54 -6.52
CA VAL A 225 -24.86 -3.42 -6.04
C VAL A 225 -25.33 -1.98 -5.88
N ASN A 226 -24.43 -1.06 -5.53
CA ASN A 226 -24.76 0.36 -5.31
C ASN A 226 -24.52 1.26 -6.54
N PHE A 227 -24.23 0.70 -7.71
CA PHE A 227 -24.12 1.45 -8.94
C PHE A 227 -25.49 1.68 -9.55
N TYR A 228 -25.86 2.92 -9.84
CA TYR A 228 -27.18 3.29 -10.38
C TYR A 228 -27.33 3.05 -11.88
N ASN A 229 -26.22 2.95 -12.63
CA ASN A 229 -26.25 2.60 -14.03
C ASN A 229 -26.29 1.08 -14.18
N LYS A 230 -27.18 0.57 -15.07
CA LYS A 230 -27.22 -0.86 -15.38
C LYS A 230 -25.92 -1.28 -16.06
N LEU A 231 -25.22 -2.24 -15.48
CA LEU A 231 -23.97 -2.78 -15.99
C LEU A 231 -24.19 -4.16 -16.64
N SER A 232 -23.51 -4.41 -17.74
CA SER A 232 -23.44 -5.73 -18.35
C SER A 232 -22.50 -6.66 -17.56
N GLU A 233 -22.62 -7.96 -17.75
CA GLU A 233 -21.71 -8.94 -17.12
C GLU A 233 -20.23 -8.72 -17.52
N LYS A 234 -19.97 -8.13 -18.69
CA LYS A 234 -18.62 -7.77 -19.12
C LYS A 234 -18.07 -6.60 -18.30
N GLU A 235 -18.87 -5.58 -18.02
CA GLU A 235 -18.48 -4.43 -17.21
C GLU A 235 -18.31 -4.80 -15.73
N LYS A 236 -19.03 -5.82 -15.26
CA LYS A 236 -18.89 -6.37 -13.90
C LYS A 236 -17.73 -7.36 -13.75
N ASN A 237 -16.94 -7.60 -14.78
CA ASN A 237 -15.86 -8.56 -14.71
C ASN A 237 -14.76 -8.10 -13.76
N LEU A 238 -14.32 -8.99 -12.84
CA LEU A 238 -13.25 -8.74 -11.89
C LEU A 238 -12.01 -9.59 -12.23
N PHE A 239 -10.85 -9.03 -11.98
CA PHE A 239 -9.55 -9.69 -12.07
C PHE A 239 -8.90 -9.64 -10.68
N PHE A 240 -8.22 -10.72 -10.31
CA PHE A 240 -7.51 -10.83 -9.03
C PHE A 240 -6.04 -11.08 -9.33
N GLU A 241 -5.18 -10.22 -8.81
CA GLU A 241 -3.74 -10.32 -9.03
C GLU A 241 -2.99 -10.28 -7.68
N ILE A 242 -1.99 -11.14 -7.53
CA ILE A 242 -1.09 -11.10 -6.39
C ILE A 242 -0.05 -10.01 -6.65
N VAL A 243 -0.18 -8.91 -5.95
CA VAL A 243 0.66 -7.71 -6.13
C VAL A 243 1.83 -7.66 -5.14
N GLU A 244 1.73 -8.34 -4.01
CA GLU A 244 2.81 -8.43 -3.03
C GLU A 244 2.90 -9.86 -2.50
N ARG A 245 4.13 -10.32 -2.27
CA ARG A 245 4.45 -11.66 -1.78
C ARG A 245 4.97 -11.62 -0.37
N PRO A 246 4.89 -12.74 0.39
CA PRO A 246 5.47 -12.82 1.71
C PRO A 246 6.94 -12.43 1.71
N LYS A 247 7.32 -11.63 2.71
CA LYS A 247 8.68 -11.19 2.99
C LYS A 247 8.86 -10.99 4.49
N GLU A 248 10.08 -10.69 4.92
CA GLU A 248 10.35 -10.33 6.32
C GLU A 248 9.38 -9.24 6.78
N ASN A 249 8.77 -9.45 7.94
CA ASN A 249 7.76 -8.59 8.59
C ASN A 249 6.43 -8.41 7.81
N PHE A 250 6.25 -9.09 6.68
CA PHE A 250 4.98 -9.10 5.95
C PHE A 250 4.68 -10.53 5.47
N PRO A 251 4.19 -11.45 6.36
CA PRO A 251 4.00 -12.86 6.05
C PRO A 251 2.70 -13.14 5.26
N TYR A 252 2.41 -12.31 4.25
CA TYR A 252 1.17 -12.38 3.49
C TYR A 252 1.43 -12.24 1.98
N TYR A 253 0.57 -12.88 1.19
CA TYR A 253 0.29 -12.45 -0.18
C TYR A 253 -0.76 -11.36 -0.14
N GLN A 254 -0.55 -10.23 -0.81
CA GLN A 254 -1.60 -9.25 -1.05
C GLN A 254 -2.23 -9.50 -2.40
N VAL A 255 -3.56 -9.66 -2.41
CA VAL A 255 -4.36 -9.82 -3.62
C VAL A 255 -5.20 -8.56 -3.81
N ASN A 256 -5.00 -7.89 -4.93
CA ASN A 256 -5.82 -6.75 -5.33
C ASN A 256 -6.88 -7.17 -6.35
N THR A 257 -7.98 -6.45 -6.36
CA THR A 257 -9.08 -6.67 -7.30
C THR A 257 -9.12 -5.53 -8.31
N TYR A 258 -9.24 -5.87 -9.59
CA TYR A 258 -9.30 -4.94 -10.71
C TYR A 258 -10.54 -5.20 -11.55
N ASN A 259 -11.14 -4.13 -12.09
CA ASN A 259 -12.28 -4.23 -13.00
C ASN A 259 -11.87 -4.23 -14.47
N ASP A 260 -10.66 -3.83 -14.78
CA ASP A 260 -10.08 -3.84 -16.14
C ASP A 260 -8.54 -4.01 -16.03
N ARG A 261 -7.90 -4.29 -17.16
CA ARG A 261 -6.44 -4.30 -17.35
C ARG A 261 -5.90 -2.99 -17.91
N LYS A 262 -6.72 -1.97 -17.98
CA LYS A 262 -6.31 -0.62 -18.32
C LYS A 262 -5.84 0.11 -17.09
N LYS A 263 -4.69 0.75 -17.20
CA LYS A 263 -4.11 1.47 -16.07
C LYS A 263 -4.81 2.79 -15.74
N ASP A 264 -5.51 3.37 -16.68
CA ASP A 264 -6.33 4.57 -16.50
C ASP A 264 -7.62 4.30 -15.70
N LEU A 265 -7.93 3.04 -15.43
CA LEU A 265 -9.01 2.65 -14.55
C LEU A 265 -8.49 2.36 -13.13
N ASP A 266 -9.24 2.81 -12.15
CA ASP A 266 -8.88 2.68 -10.76
C ASP A 266 -8.94 1.22 -10.29
N MET A 267 -8.00 0.87 -9.42
CA MET A 267 -8.09 -0.34 -8.63
C MET A 267 -9.34 -0.27 -7.76
N LEU A 268 -10.02 -1.41 -7.57
CA LEU A 268 -11.16 -1.50 -6.66
C LEU A 268 -10.65 -1.55 -5.20
N TYR A 269 -10.34 -0.39 -4.62
CA TYR A 269 -9.78 -0.27 -3.27
C TYR A 269 -10.55 -1.03 -2.20
N ARG A 270 -11.87 -1.15 -2.37
CA ARG A 270 -12.76 -1.87 -1.46
C ARG A 270 -12.43 -3.36 -1.35
N PHE A 271 -11.82 -3.95 -2.39
CA PHE A 271 -11.49 -5.36 -2.45
C PHE A 271 -9.99 -5.59 -2.53
N LYS A 272 -9.34 -5.41 -1.40
CA LYS A 272 -7.97 -5.84 -1.15
C LYS A 272 -7.98 -6.96 -0.14
N PHE A 273 -7.20 -7.98 -0.40
CA PHE A 273 -7.15 -9.16 0.46
C PHE A 273 -5.71 -9.49 0.85
N LEU A 274 -5.57 -10.10 2.03
CA LEU A 274 -4.33 -10.74 2.44
C LEU A 274 -4.56 -12.24 2.56
N VAL A 275 -3.56 -13.01 2.15
CA VAL A 275 -3.56 -14.46 2.33
C VAL A 275 -2.28 -14.83 3.08
N SER A 276 -2.41 -15.63 4.14
CA SER A 276 -1.26 -16.08 4.93
C SER A 276 -0.21 -16.75 4.05
N GLU A 277 1.05 -16.70 4.47
CA GLU A 277 2.17 -17.28 3.72
C GLU A 277 1.94 -18.76 3.35
N ASP A 278 1.27 -19.54 4.21
CA ASP A 278 0.92 -20.93 3.92
C ASP A 278 -0.24 -21.10 2.93
N GLY A 279 -0.91 -20.01 2.52
CA GLY A 279 -2.01 -20.00 1.55
C GLY A 279 -3.35 -20.46 2.10
N LYS A 280 -3.53 -20.57 3.43
CA LYS A 280 -4.72 -21.19 4.03
C LYS A 280 -5.69 -20.22 4.70
N THR A 281 -5.20 -19.08 5.17
CA THR A 281 -6.03 -18.10 5.89
C THR A 281 -6.18 -16.84 5.05
N PHE A 282 -7.43 -16.40 4.89
CA PHE A 282 -7.81 -15.29 4.04
C PHE A 282 -8.39 -14.14 4.87
N TYR A 283 -7.99 -12.93 4.56
CA TYR A 283 -8.46 -11.70 5.21
C TYR A 283 -8.85 -10.68 4.14
N ALA A 284 -9.83 -9.85 4.44
CA ALA A 284 -10.04 -8.59 3.74
C ALA A 284 -9.24 -7.48 4.46
N ILE A 285 -8.85 -6.45 3.72
CA ILE A 285 -8.29 -5.23 4.29
C ILE A 285 -9.41 -4.20 4.31
N GLU A 286 -9.77 -3.74 5.50
CA GLU A 286 -10.68 -2.62 5.70
C GLU A 286 -9.87 -1.35 5.91
N ASP A 287 -10.35 -0.26 5.30
CA ASP A 287 -9.89 1.10 5.47
C ASP A 287 -8.43 1.41 5.10
N PHE A 288 -8.12 2.69 5.13
CA PHE A 288 -6.77 3.24 4.96
C PHE A 288 -5.78 2.76 6.01
N ASN A 289 -6.24 2.28 7.17
CA ASN A 289 -5.42 1.74 8.25
C ASN A 289 -5.01 0.27 8.04
N GLU A 290 -5.37 -0.31 6.90
CA GLU A 290 -5.03 -1.69 6.54
C GLU A 290 -5.44 -2.74 7.61
N LYS A 291 -6.53 -2.49 8.33
CA LYS A 291 -7.08 -3.40 9.31
C LYS A 291 -7.48 -4.73 8.68
N LYS A 292 -6.94 -5.81 9.19
CA LYS A 292 -7.23 -7.18 8.73
C LYS A 292 -8.50 -7.70 9.38
N VAL A 293 -9.45 -8.13 8.55
CA VAL A 293 -10.68 -8.79 8.98
C VAL A 293 -10.74 -10.18 8.35
N PRO A 294 -11.06 -11.25 9.09
CA PRO A 294 -11.23 -12.58 8.51
C PRO A 294 -12.20 -12.52 7.32
N PHE A 295 -11.81 -13.14 6.18
CA PHE A 295 -12.56 -13.04 4.91
C PHE A 295 -14.05 -13.38 5.04
N GLU A 296 -14.37 -14.46 5.74
CA GLU A 296 -15.77 -14.90 5.92
C GLU A 296 -16.59 -13.89 6.75
N HIS A 297 -16.00 -13.27 7.77
CA HIS A 297 -16.67 -12.25 8.57
C HIS A 297 -16.93 -11.00 7.74
N TRP A 298 -15.94 -10.49 7.07
CA TRP A 298 -16.06 -9.38 6.13
C TRP A 298 -17.12 -9.66 5.05
N LEU A 299 -17.10 -10.87 4.47
CA LEU A 299 -18.06 -11.25 3.43
C LEU A 299 -19.51 -11.22 3.93
N GLN A 300 -19.76 -11.67 5.17
CA GLN A 300 -21.10 -11.59 5.76
C GLN A 300 -21.56 -10.14 6.00
N GLU A 301 -20.64 -9.26 6.40
CA GLU A 301 -20.95 -7.84 6.55
C GLU A 301 -21.27 -7.19 5.20
N GLU A 302 -20.49 -7.48 4.15
CA GLU A 302 -20.74 -6.98 2.80
C GLU A 302 -22.08 -7.49 2.23
N ILE A 303 -22.43 -8.75 2.49
CA ILE A 303 -23.73 -9.31 2.10
C ILE A 303 -24.86 -8.56 2.79
N LYS A 304 -24.77 -8.35 4.10
CA LYS A 304 -25.78 -7.61 4.87
C LYS A 304 -25.92 -6.17 4.34
N ASN A 305 -24.80 -5.47 4.11
CA ASN A 305 -24.81 -4.11 3.57
C ASN A 305 -25.48 -4.07 2.18
N ALA A 306 -25.23 -5.07 1.32
CA ALA A 306 -25.85 -5.16 0.01
C ALA A 306 -27.37 -5.43 0.10
N GLU A 307 -27.79 -6.30 1.02
CA GLU A 307 -29.23 -6.58 1.26
C GLU A 307 -29.95 -5.36 1.82
N ASP A 308 -29.33 -4.62 2.75
CA ASP A 308 -29.92 -3.41 3.32
C ASP A 308 -30.01 -2.30 2.28
N PHE A 309 -28.95 -2.08 1.48
CA PHE A 309 -28.99 -1.15 0.35
C PHE A 309 -30.12 -1.47 -0.64
N GLN A 310 -30.33 -2.75 -0.97
CA GLN A 310 -31.39 -3.16 -1.92
C GLN A 310 -32.80 -2.95 -1.36
N LYS A 311 -33.00 -3.04 -0.04
CA LYS A 311 -34.28 -2.70 0.62
C LYS A 311 -34.58 -1.22 0.51
N GLU A 312 -33.56 -0.38 0.68
CA GLU A 312 -33.67 1.08 0.57
C GLU A 312 -33.80 1.55 -0.89
N HIS A 313 -33.22 0.80 -1.84
CA HIS A 313 -33.18 1.12 -3.28
C HIS A 313 -33.75 -0.03 -4.14
N PRO A 314 -35.07 -0.33 -4.04
CA PRO A 314 -35.68 -1.48 -4.72
C PRO A 314 -35.60 -1.40 -6.25
N ASP A 315 -35.52 -0.19 -6.81
CA ASP A 315 -35.46 0.03 -8.27
C ASP A 315 -34.04 0.05 -8.85
N ASN A 316 -33.00 -0.12 -7.99
CA ASN A 316 -31.61 -0.16 -8.48
C ASN A 316 -31.44 -1.31 -9.50
N PRO A 317 -30.84 -1.05 -10.69
CA PRO A 317 -30.74 -2.04 -11.76
C PRO A 317 -29.75 -3.18 -11.45
N ASN A 318 -28.77 -2.95 -10.59
CA ASN A 318 -27.81 -3.97 -10.19
C ASN A 318 -28.28 -4.65 -8.91
N LYS A 319 -28.40 -5.96 -8.96
CA LYS A 319 -28.91 -6.75 -7.82
C LYS A 319 -27.83 -7.70 -7.31
N PHE A 320 -27.75 -7.80 -6.02
CA PHE A 320 -27.08 -8.91 -5.33
C PHE A 320 -28.12 -9.98 -4.99
N ILE A 321 -27.89 -11.20 -5.42
CA ILE A 321 -28.73 -12.35 -5.10
C ILE A 321 -27.87 -13.35 -4.33
N ASN A 322 -28.12 -13.45 -3.04
CA ASN A 322 -27.45 -14.41 -2.19
C ASN A 322 -27.92 -15.84 -2.55
N LYS A 323 -27.07 -16.56 -3.31
CA LYS A 323 -27.30 -17.96 -3.70
C LYS A 323 -26.32 -18.87 -3.01
#